data_e380c1e71d654495939aa0caf1d532d4
#
_entry.id   e380c1e71d654495939aa0caf1d532d4
#
_cell.length_a   1.000
_cell.length_b   1.000
_cell.length_c   1.000
_cell.angle_alpha   90.00
_cell.angle_beta   90.00
_cell.angle_gamma   90.00
#
_symmetry.space_group_name_H-M   'P 1'
#
loop_
_entity.id
_entity.type
_entity.pdbx_description
1 polymer ?
#
loop_
_entity_poly.entity_id
_entity_poly.type
_entity_poly.pdbx_seq_one_letter_code
_entity_poly.pdbx_strand_id
1 'polypeptide(L)'
;MSLADTSSSLRHVMVVGGTLAEWAALGDEAWLALIDDLGATCSAYGVPWLTLRPFAADDGNATPPRRETTVHGCAVIVDGSADGRVRFAEAMNRIDATDEINEASVAAVLYEPADSEPDLVVVLGDSTQLPPSLVWELAYAELVFLPVAWSALDAAALGVAFDDFAHRRRRFGGLDED
;
A
#
# COMPACT_ATOMS: atom_id res chain seq x y z
N MET A 1 1.36 -30.90 -18.43
CA MET A 1 1.52 -30.98 -16.97
C MET A 1 1.54 -29.55 -16.44
N SER A 2 0.42 -29.11 -15.92
CA SER A 2 0.26 -27.75 -15.40
C SER A 2 0.98 -27.69 -14.07
N LEU A 3 2.04 -26.90 -13.99
CA LEU A 3 2.58 -26.43 -12.73
C LEU A 3 1.51 -25.50 -12.18
N ALA A 4 0.69 -25.99 -11.28
CA ALA A 4 -0.17 -25.17 -10.47
C ALA A 4 0.76 -24.28 -9.63
N ASP A 5 0.92 -23.09 -10.13
CA ASP A 5 1.61 -21.99 -9.49
C ASP A 5 0.82 -21.63 -8.23
N THR A 6 1.30 -22.08 -7.08
CA THR A 6 0.90 -21.54 -5.79
C THR A 6 1.63 -20.21 -5.59
N SER A 7 1.50 -19.31 -6.56
CA SER A 7 1.82 -17.92 -6.34
C SER A 7 0.77 -17.39 -5.37
N SER A 8 1.16 -17.20 -4.12
CA SER A 8 0.40 -16.38 -3.19
C SER A 8 0.20 -15.04 -3.87
N SER A 9 -0.95 -14.86 -4.47
CA SER A 9 -1.26 -13.69 -5.27
C SER A 9 -1.29 -12.48 -4.34
N LEU A 10 -0.40 -11.51 -4.58
CA LEU A 10 -0.54 -10.18 -4.02
C LEU A 10 -1.90 -9.62 -4.44
N ARG A 11 -2.75 -9.30 -3.50
CA ARG A 11 -4.05 -8.71 -3.78
C ARG A 11 -4.06 -7.22 -3.58
N HIS A 12 -3.35 -6.76 -2.55
CA HIS A 12 -3.30 -5.35 -2.21
C HIS A 12 -1.87 -4.97 -1.80
N VAL A 13 -1.34 -3.97 -2.48
CA VAL A 13 -0.02 -3.39 -2.19
C VAL A 13 -0.20 -1.96 -1.72
N MET A 14 0.50 -1.60 -0.66
CA MET A 14 0.58 -0.22 -0.18
C MET A 14 1.99 0.30 -0.35
N VAL A 15 2.14 1.47 -0.94
CA VAL A 15 3.42 2.20 -1.01
C VAL A 15 3.34 3.41 -0.09
N VAL A 16 4.28 3.50 0.83
CA VAL A 16 4.36 4.61 1.79
C VAL A 16 5.65 5.38 1.56
N GLY A 17 5.54 6.64 1.20
CA GLY A 17 6.70 7.47 0.92
C GLY A 17 6.38 8.93 0.66
N GLY A 18 7.39 9.75 0.80
CA GLY A 18 7.31 11.18 0.64
C GLY A 18 6.54 11.88 1.76
N THR A 19 6.68 13.18 1.79
CA THR A 19 5.92 14.08 2.66
C THR A 19 4.75 14.69 1.90
N LEU A 20 3.79 15.28 2.60
CA LEU A 20 2.69 16.00 1.94
C LEU A 20 3.19 17.17 1.11
N ALA A 21 4.31 17.82 1.49
CA ALA A 21 4.95 18.86 0.69
C ALA A 21 5.53 18.31 -0.62
N GLU A 22 6.22 17.17 -0.58
CA GLU A 22 6.71 16.49 -1.79
C GLU A 22 5.55 16.04 -2.69
N TRP A 23 4.47 15.57 -2.11
CA TRP A 23 3.27 15.21 -2.85
C TRP A 23 2.63 16.41 -3.55
N ALA A 24 2.51 17.55 -2.84
CA ALA A 24 1.98 18.78 -3.39
C ALA A 24 2.87 19.38 -4.51
N ALA A 25 4.18 19.18 -4.40
CA ALA A 25 5.16 19.67 -5.37
C ALA A 25 5.18 18.87 -6.68
N LEU A 26 4.61 17.66 -6.71
CA LEU A 26 4.69 16.77 -7.87
C LEU A 26 3.94 17.30 -9.10
N GLY A 27 2.83 18.01 -8.91
CA GLY A 27 1.97 18.50 -9.99
C GLY A 27 1.11 17.41 -10.64
N ASP A 28 0.03 17.83 -11.29
CA ASP A 28 -0.99 16.90 -11.79
C ASP A 28 -0.48 15.96 -12.89
N GLU A 29 0.33 16.48 -13.82
CA GLU A 29 0.88 15.67 -14.93
C GLU A 29 1.80 14.55 -14.42
N ALA A 30 2.68 14.87 -13.48
CA ALA A 30 3.59 13.90 -12.89
C ALA A 30 2.83 12.88 -12.01
N TRP A 31 1.77 13.30 -11.32
CA TRP A 31 0.89 12.40 -10.60
C TRP A 31 0.20 11.39 -11.53
N LEU A 32 -0.35 11.86 -12.65
CA LEU A 32 -1.01 10.98 -13.62
C LEU A 32 -0.01 9.99 -14.22
N ALA A 33 1.19 10.43 -14.57
CA ALA A 33 2.23 9.56 -15.10
C ALA A 33 2.68 8.51 -14.07
N LEU A 34 2.87 8.89 -12.81
CA LEU A 34 3.23 7.99 -11.73
C LEU A 34 2.14 6.92 -11.49
N ILE A 35 0.88 7.34 -11.41
CA ILE A 35 -0.26 6.42 -11.22
C ILE A 35 -0.37 5.45 -12.38
N ASP A 36 -0.18 5.91 -13.62
CA ASP A 36 -0.22 5.06 -14.82
C ASP A 36 0.90 4.01 -14.78
N ASP A 37 2.12 4.42 -14.49
CA ASP A 37 3.31 3.56 -14.45
C ASP A 37 3.20 2.49 -13.34
N LEU A 38 2.84 2.89 -12.12
CA LEU A 38 2.66 1.97 -11.01
C LEU A 38 1.45 1.05 -11.20
N GLY A 39 0.35 1.57 -11.75
CA GLY A 39 -0.84 0.77 -12.06
C GLY A 39 -0.57 -0.28 -13.14
N ALA A 40 0.20 0.06 -14.17
CA ALA A 40 0.64 -0.90 -15.19
C ALA A 40 1.51 -2.00 -14.58
N THR A 41 2.43 -1.63 -13.68
CA THR A 41 3.29 -2.57 -12.97
C THR A 41 2.45 -3.52 -12.10
N CYS A 42 1.55 -2.99 -11.28
CA CYS A 42 0.64 -3.80 -10.47
C CYS A 42 -0.17 -4.77 -11.33
N SER A 43 -0.71 -4.31 -12.46
CA SER A 43 -1.46 -5.15 -13.39
C SER A 43 -0.62 -6.29 -13.95
N ALA A 44 0.64 -6.02 -14.32
CA ALA A 44 1.57 -7.03 -14.83
C ALA A 44 1.87 -8.13 -13.80
N TYR A 45 1.84 -7.82 -12.51
CA TYR A 45 1.99 -8.77 -11.41
C TYR A 45 0.67 -9.35 -10.90
N GLY A 46 -0.46 -8.97 -11.51
CA GLY A 46 -1.80 -9.44 -11.13
C GLY A 46 -2.32 -8.85 -9.82
N VAL A 47 -1.82 -7.67 -9.43
CA VAL A 47 -2.23 -6.95 -8.22
C VAL A 47 -3.43 -6.05 -8.53
N PRO A 48 -4.62 -6.32 -8.00
CA PRO A 48 -5.82 -5.53 -8.28
C PRO A 48 -5.89 -4.20 -7.52
N TRP A 49 -5.19 -4.07 -6.37
CA TRP A 49 -5.26 -2.89 -5.50
C TRP A 49 -3.90 -2.30 -5.19
N LEU A 50 -3.74 -1.01 -5.39
CA LEU A 50 -2.57 -0.22 -5.01
C LEU A 50 -3.02 0.97 -4.15
N THR A 51 -2.47 1.12 -2.94
CA THR A 51 -2.66 2.32 -2.12
C THR A 51 -1.36 3.11 -2.03
N LEU A 52 -1.41 4.39 -2.32
CA LEU A 52 -0.31 5.33 -2.10
C LEU A 52 -0.61 6.15 -0.84
N ARG A 53 0.36 6.25 0.07
CA ARG A 53 0.24 6.99 1.33
C ARG A 53 1.51 7.78 1.63
N PRO A 54 1.43 9.00 2.20
CA PRO A 54 2.61 9.74 2.60
C PRO A 54 3.29 9.06 3.80
N PHE A 55 4.62 9.23 3.88
CA PHE A 55 5.39 8.77 5.03
C PHE A 55 5.05 9.58 6.29
N ALA A 56 4.98 10.91 6.15
CA ALA A 56 4.68 11.82 7.24
C ALA A 56 3.88 13.04 6.76
N ALA A 57 3.13 13.62 7.69
CA ALA A 57 2.56 14.94 7.51
C ALA A 57 3.63 16.00 7.73
N ASP A 58 3.56 17.08 6.96
CA ASP A 58 4.35 18.27 7.18
C ASP A 58 3.51 19.34 7.87
N ASP A 59 4.14 20.10 8.75
CA ASP A 59 3.50 21.24 9.39
C ASP A 59 3.07 22.27 8.32
N GLY A 60 1.77 22.54 8.25
CA GLY A 60 1.20 23.55 7.39
C GLY A 60 0.68 23.09 6.03
N ASN A 61 0.87 21.84 5.64
CA ASN A 61 0.24 21.30 4.43
C ASN A 61 -1.09 20.63 4.75
N ALA A 62 -2.11 20.95 3.94
CA ALA A 62 -3.41 20.31 4.05
C ALA A 62 -3.32 18.86 3.56
N THR A 63 -3.99 17.94 4.26
CA THR A 63 -4.18 16.58 3.76
C THR A 63 -4.98 16.63 2.47
N PRO A 64 -4.45 16.13 1.34
CA PRO A 64 -5.19 16.09 0.10
C PRO A 64 -6.40 15.14 0.23
N PRO A 65 -7.49 15.44 -0.47
CA PRO A 65 -8.64 14.54 -0.46
C PRO A 65 -8.24 13.19 -1.05
N ARG A 66 -8.77 12.12 -0.46
CA ARG A 66 -8.61 10.78 -0.99
C ARG A 66 -9.17 10.72 -2.42
N ARG A 67 -8.43 10.06 -3.30
CA ARG A 67 -8.79 9.87 -4.70
C ARG A 67 -8.67 8.40 -5.07
N GLU A 68 -9.52 7.97 -5.97
CA GLU A 68 -9.52 6.62 -6.52
C GLU A 68 -9.56 6.70 -8.03
N THR A 69 -8.79 5.86 -8.67
CA THR A 69 -8.79 5.73 -10.13
C THR A 69 -8.44 4.30 -10.51
N THR A 70 -8.93 3.84 -11.65
CA THR A 70 -8.56 2.53 -12.19
C THR A 70 -7.71 2.71 -13.43
N VAL A 71 -6.52 2.16 -13.44
CA VAL A 71 -5.59 2.18 -14.55
C VAL A 71 -5.08 0.76 -14.82
N HIS A 72 -5.06 0.35 -16.08
CA HIS A 72 -4.61 -0.98 -16.50
C HIS A 72 -5.28 -2.16 -15.75
N GLY A 73 -6.48 -1.95 -15.21
CA GLY A 73 -7.19 -2.97 -14.41
C GLY A 73 -6.78 -3.02 -12.93
N CYS A 74 -5.85 -2.17 -12.50
CA CYS A 74 -5.52 -1.95 -11.10
C CYS A 74 -6.27 -0.73 -10.56
N ALA A 75 -6.95 -0.88 -9.41
CA ALA A 75 -7.56 0.23 -8.69
C ALA A 75 -6.50 0.89 -7.81
N VAL A 76 -6.22 2.16 -8.07
CA VAL A 76 -5.22 2.96 -7.34
C VAL A 76 -5.92 3.92 -6.40
N ILE A 77 -5.60 3.83 -5.13
CA ILE A 77 -6.09 4.68 -4.05
C ILE A 77 -4.96 5.64 -3.64
N VAL A 78 -5.17 6.93 -3.76
CA VAL A 78 -4.27 7.96 -3.23
C VAL A 78 -4.87 8.50 -1.95
N ASP A 79 -4.26 8.16 -0.82
CA ASP A 79 -4.75 8.52 0.52
C ASP A 79 -3.71 9.36 1.26
N GLY A 80 -4.01 10.64 1.45
CA GLY A 80 -3.11 11.59 2.12
C GLY A 80 -3.02 11.46 3.64
N SER A 81 -3.68 10.47 4.24
CA SER A 81 -3.68 10.26 5.70
C SER A 81 -2.29 9.81 6.18
N ALA A 82 -1.60 10.69 6.90
CA ALA A 82 -0.25 10.44 7.39
C ALA A 82 -0.19 9.91 8.84
N ASP A 83 -1.29 9.89 9.56
CA ASP A 83 -1.38 9.36 10.93
C ASP A 83 -2.34 8.17 11.00
N GLY A 84 -1.78 6.99 11.23
CA GLY A 84 -2.55 5.75 11.30
C GLY A 84 -3.50 5.68 12.50
N ARG A 85 -3.20 6.38 13.60
CA ARG A 85 -4.08 6.41 14.78
C ARG A 85 -5.32 7.25 14.53
N VAL A 86 -5.17 8.40 13.85
CA VAL A 86 -6.29 9.23 13.42
C VAL A 86 -7.18 8.44 12.47
N ARG A 87 -6.58 7.82 11.45
CA ARG A 87 -7.28 6.97 10.50
C ARG A 87 -8.04 5.82 11.16
N PHE A 88 -7.40 5.17 12.14
CA PHE A 88 -8.04 4.09 12.90
C PHE A 88 -9.25 4.62 13.71
N ALA A 89 -9.10 5.76 14.39
CA ALA A 89 -10.20 6.38 15.15
C ALA A 89 -11.37 6.79 14.23
N GLU A 90 -11.07 7.33 13.05
CA GLU A 90 -12.09 7.65 12.04
C GLU A 90 -12.80 6.39 11.52
N ALA A 91 -12.07 5.31 11.28
CA ALA A 91 -12.65 4.04 10.88
C ALA A 91 -13.60 3.50 11.95
N MET A 92 -13.19 3.53 13.23
CA MET A 92 -14.04 3.12 14.35
C MET A 92 -15.34 3.93 14.43
N ASN A 93 -15.30 5.23 14.13
CA ASN A 93 -16.50 6.08 14.10
C ASN A 93 -17.44 5.78 12.91
N ARG A 94 -16.96 5.09 11.88
CA ARG A 94 -17.74 4.71 10.69
C ARG A 94 -18.42 3.36 10.83
N ILE A 95 -17.96 2.51 11.77
CA ILE A 95 -18.62 1.23 12.05
C ILE A 95 -19.94 1.53 12.75
N ASP A 96 -21.05 0.98 12.24
CA ASP A 96 -22.36 1.16 12.82
C ASP A 96 -22.40 0.57 14.23
N ALA A 97 -23.05 1.26 15.17
CA ALA A 97 -23.18 0.80 16.56
C ALA A 97 -23.93 -0.55 16.69
N THR A 98 -24.62 -0.98 15.64
CA THR A 98 -25.31 -2.27 15.57
C THR A 98 -24.45 -3.40 15.02
N ASP A 99 -23.28 -3.07 14.41
CA ASP A 99 -22.36 -4.03 13.84
C ASP A 99 -21.43 -4.60 14.91
N GLU A 100 -21.05 -5.84 14.72
CA GLU A 100 -20.04 -6.47 15.58
C GLU A 100 -18.66 -5.89 15.24
N ILE A 101 -17.99 -5.33 16.25
CA ILE A 101 -16.62 -4.82 16.10
C ILE A 101 -15.67 -6.00 16.24
N ASN A 102 -15.06 -6.39 15.12
CA ASN A 102 -14.03 -7.41 15.03
C ASN A 102 -12.98 -7.03 14.00
N GLU A 103 -11.91 -7.83 13.86
CA GLU A 103 -10.83 -7.56 12.89
C GLU A 103 -11.36 -7.35 11.47
N ALA A 104 -12.29 -8.18 11.02
CA ALA A 104 -12.80 -8.12 9.66
C ALA A 104 -13.61 -6.84 9.40
N SER A 105 -14.47 -6.43 10.35
CA SER A 105 -15.25 -5.19 10.22
C SER A 105 -14.37 -3.94 10.26
N VAL A 106 -13.33 -3.94 11.10
CA VAL A 106 -12.35 -2.84 11.17
C VAL A 106 -11.53 -2.75 9.89
N ALA A 107 -11.00 -3.87 9.41
CA ALA A 107 -10.23 -3.94 8.18
C ALA A 107 -11.06 -3.48 6.97
N ALA A 108 -12.30 -3.94 6.84
CA ALA A 108 -13.19 -3.54 5.77
C ALA A 108 -13.36 -2.02 5.69
N VAL A 109 -13.54 -1.35 6.84
CA VAL A 109 -13.69 0.12 6.87
C VAL A 109 -12.37 0.85 6.64
N LEU A 110 -11.24 0.31 7.14
CA LEU A 110 -9.92 0.92 6.96
C LEU A 110 -9.47 0.96 5.50
N TYR A 111 -9.79 -0.08 4.74
CA TYR A 111 -9.27 -0.24 3.37
C TYR A 111 -10.31 -0.01 2.28
N GLU A 112 -11.59 0.19 2.63
CA GLU A 112 -12.62 0.53 1.64
C GLU A 112 -12.12 1.58 0.63
N PRO A 113 -12.28 1.37 -0.70
CA PRO A 113 -13.08 0.34 -1.35
C PRO A 113 -12.32 -0.95 -1.66
N ALA A 114 -11.05 -1.08 -1.25
CA ALA A 114 -10.33 -2.34 -1.45
C ALA A 114 -11.02 -3.47 -0.67
N ASP A 115 -11.08 -4.63 -1.29
CA ASP A 115 -11.73 -5.82 -0.75
C ASP A 115 -10.80 -6.70 0.11
N SER A 116 -9.56 -6.23 0.32
CA SER A 116 -8.53 -6.92 1.09
C SER A 116 -7.61 -5.95 1.79
N GLU A 117 -7.05 -6.40 2.90
CA GLU A 117 -5.93 -5.73 3.57
C GLU A 117 -4.67 -5.77 2.70
N PRO A 118 -3.71 -4.85 2.89
CA PRO A 118 -2.42 -4.93 2.20
C PRO A 118 -1.66 -6.21 2.59
N ASP A 119 -1.28 -6.99 1.59
CA ASP A 119 -0.36 -8.12 1.75
C ASP A 119 1.07 -7.65 1.88
N LEU A 120 1.38 -6.56 1.18
CA LEU A 120 2.71 -5.96 1.10
C LEU A 120 2.63 -4.46 1.34
N VAL A 121 3.47 -3.96 2.24
CA VAL A 121 3.74 -2.53 2.40
C VAL A 121 5.17 -2.24 1.97
N VAL A 122 5.32 -1.41 0.96
CA VAL A 122 6.60 -0.90 0.48
C VAL A 122 6.87 0.45 1.13
N VAL A 123 7.88 0.52 1.97
CA VAL A 123 8.30 1.75 2.65
C VAL A 123 9.48 2.36 1.92
N LEU A 124 9.32 3.58 1.42
CA LEU A 124 10.37 4.30 0.69
C LEU A 124 11.25 5.11 1.65
N GLY A 125 12.53 5.21 1.32
CA GLY A 125 13.50 6.00 2.06
C GLY A 125 14.35 5.16 3.02
N ASP A 126 14.83 5.78 4.09
CA ASP A 126 15.67 5.12 5.08
C ASP A 126 14.86 4.13 5.92
N SER A 127 15.32 2.89 6.01
CA SER A 127 14.69 1.80 6.75
C SER A 127 14.79 1.92 8.29
N THR A 128 15.33 3.01 8.80
CA THR A 128 15.52 3.20 10.25
C THR A 128 14.24 3.62 10.98
N GLN A 129 13.22 4.06 10.26
CA GLN A 129 11.98 4.55 10.85
C GLN A 129 10.76 3.94 10.17
N LEU A 130 9.77 3.59 10.98
CA LEU A 130 8.45 3.19 10.50
C LEU A 130 7.56 4.43 10.31
N PRO A 131 6.82 4.50 9.19
CA PRO A 131 5.88 5.59 8.98
C PRO A 131 4.79 5.65 10.06
N PRO A 132 4.47 6.82 10.61
CA PRO A 132 3.37 6.98 11.57
C PRO A 132 2.00 6.58 11.01
N SER A 133 1.86 6.50 9.69
CA SER A 133 0.65 6.03 9.01
C SER A 133 0.39 4.54 9.17
N LEU A 134 1.42 3.75 9.49
CA LEU A 134 1.32 2.31 9.69
C LEU A 134 1.00 2.00 11.15
N VAL A 135 -0.20 1.50 11.41
CA VAL A 135 -0.63 0.99 12.73
C VAL A 135 -1.16 -0.41 12.58
N TRP A 136 -2.20 -0.57 11.79
CA TRP A 136 -2.86 -1.86 11.55
C TRP A 136 -2.01 -2.78 10.69
N GLU A 137 -1.38 -2.23 9.67
CA GLU A 137 -0.58 -2.94 8.68
C GLU A 137 0.62 -3.67 9.29
N LEU A 138 1.17 -3.15 10.39
CA LEU A 138 2.32 -3.76 11.07
C LEU A 138 2.03 -5.16 11.63
N ALA A 139 0.76 -5.50 11.84
CA ALA A 139 0.36 -6.80 12.37
C ALA A 139 0.22 -7.87 11.28
N TYR A 140 -0.10 -7.49 10.04
CA TYR A 140 -0.59 -8.43 9.03
C TYR A 140 0.15 -8.36 7.69
N ALA A 141 0.74 -7.21 7.34
CA ALA A 141 1.43 -7.01 6.07
C ALA A 141 2.91 -7.39 6.15
N GLU A 142 3.47 -7.90 5.05
CA GLU A 142 4.91 -7.94 4.91
C GLU A 142 5.46 -6.55 4.59
N LEU A 143 6.60 -6.19 5.18
CA LEU A 143 7.27 -4.92 4.96
C LEU A 143 8.50 -5.11 4.05
N VAL A 144 8.57 -4.32 3.00
CA VAL A 144 9.76 -4.18 2.16
C VAL A 144 10.22 -2.72 2.22
N PHE A 145 11.48 -2.51 2.58
CA PHE A 145 12.08 -1.19 2.60
C PHE A 145 12.90 -0.99 1.33
N LEU A 146 12.60 0.08 0.60
CA LEU A 146 13.34 0.48 -0.57
C LEU A 146 14.09 1.79 -0.29
N PRO A 147 15.42 1.82 -0.43
CA PRO A 147 16.23 3.03 -0.23
C PRO A 147 16.08 3.99 -1.44
N VAL A 148 14.84 4.33 -1.78
CA VAL A 148 14.47 5.15 -2.93
C VAL A 148 13.69 6.34 -2.41
N ALA A 149 14.04 7.54 -2.87
CA ALA A 149 13.28 8.75 -2.57
C ALA A 149 11.92 8.72 -3.29
N TRP A 150 10.91 9.38 -2.73
CA TRP A 150 9.60 9.49 -3.35
C TRP A 150 9.66 9.97 -4.81
N SER A 151 10.49 10.97 -5.09
CA SER A 151 10.68 11.53 -6.43
C SER A 151 11.35 10.58 -7.44
N ALA A 152 11.89 9.46 -6.97
CA ALA A 152 12.54 8.44 -7.79
C ALA A 152 11.74 7.11 -7.81
N LEU A 153 10.53 7.10 -7.27
CA LEU A 153 9.63 5.95 -7.36
C LEU A 153 9.16 5.78 -8.81
N ASP A 154 9.35 4.57 -9.33
CA ASP A 154 8.96 4.17 -10.67
C ASP A 154 8.58 2.67 -10.72
N ALA A 155 8.20 2.19 -11.90
CA ALA A 155 7.88 0.79 -12.16
C ALA A 155 9.01 -0.16 -11.76
N ALA A 156 10.26 0.22 -12.02
CA ALA A 156 11.42 -0.64 -11.72
C ALA A 156 11.60 -0.81 -10.22
N ALA A 157 11.48 0.28 -9.44
CA ALA A 157 11.56 0.24 -8.00
C ALA A 157 10.44 -0.62 -7.39
N LEU A 158 9.21 -0.47 -7.88
CA LEU A 158 8.09 -1.29 -7.42
C LEU A 158 8.27 -2.77 -7.77
N GLY A 159 8.78 -3.07 -8.96
CA GLY A 159 9.12 -4.43 -9.39
C GLY A 159 10.13 -5.11 -8.47
N VAL A 160 11.16 -4.38 -8.01
CA VAL A 160 12.13 -4.90 -7.03
C VAL A 160 11.44 -5.31 -5.72
N ALA A 161 10.47 -4.53 -5.24
CA ALA A 161 9.71 -4.88 -4.04
C ALA A 161 8.87 -6.15 -4.22
N PHE A 162 8.26 -6.33 -5.38
CA PHE A 162 7.49 -7.53 -5.69
C PHE A 162 8.37 -8.78 -5.78
N ASP A 163 9.53 -8.65 -6.40
CA ASP A 163 10.51 -9.75 -6.48
C ASP A 163 11.04 -10.13 -5.09
N ASP A 164 11.34 -9.16 -4.23
CA ASP A 164 11.77 -9.42 -2.85
C ASP A 164 10.67 -10.14 -2.05
N PHE A 165 9.43 -9.68 -2.14
CA PHE A 165 8.28 -10.35 -1.53
C PHE A 165 8.15 -11.81 -2.00
N ALA A 166 8.22 -12.04 -3.31
CA ALA A 166 8.12 -13.39 -3.87
C ALA A 166 9.25 -14.32 -3.37
N HIS A 167 10.47 -13.78 -3.23
CA HIS A 167 11.60 -14.54 -2.71
C HIS A 167 11.47 -14.90 -1.23
N ARG A 168 10.93 -14.00 -0.41
CA ARG A 168 10.68 -14.25 1.02
C ARG A 168 9.65 -15.35 1.22
N ARG A 169 8.56 -15.32 0.48
CA ARG A 169 7.50 -16.34 0.55
C ARG A 169 8.01 -17.74 0.24
N ARG A 170 8.92 -17.89 -0.71
CA ARG A 170 9.53 -19.19 -1.04
C ARG A 170 10.37 -19.77 0.09
N ARG A 171 10.94 -18.93 0.97
CA ARG A 171 11.77 -19.40 2.10
C ARG A 171 10.93 -19.87 3.29
N PHE A 172 9.75 -19.35 3.46
CA PHE A 172 8.86 -19.66 4.60
C PHE A 172 7.70 -20.58 4.23
N GLY A 173 7.43 -20.79 2.95
CA GLY A 173 6.36 -21.68 2.45
C GLY A 173 6.78 -23.13 2.21
N GLY A 174 8.03 -23.47 2.42
CA GLY A 174 8.53 -24.85 2.33
C GLY A 174 8.66 -25.48 3.70
N LEU A 175 7.56 -25.91 4.30
CA LEU A 175 7.60 -26.99 5.27
C LEU A 175 7.70 -28.26 4.44
N ASP A 176 8.89 -28.86 4.37
CA ASP A 176 9.08 -30.21 3.87
C ASP A 176 8.22 -31.12 4.76
N GLU A 177 7.18 -31.71 4.19
CA GLU A 177 6.50 -32.84 4.80
C GLU A 177 7.46 -34.04 4.65
N ASP A 178 8.05 -34.46 5.76
CA ASP A 178 8.67 -35.77 5.93
C ASP A 178 7.60 -36.84 6.15
#